data_407bbf75301f55b2fd1be9a401364d16
#
_entry.id   407bbf75301f55b2fd1be9a401364d16
#
_cell.length_a   1.000
_cell.length_b   1.000
_cell.length_c   1.000
_cell.angle_alpha   90.00
_cell.angle_beta   90.00
_cell.angle_gamma   90.00
#
_symmetry.space_group_name_H-M   'P 1'
#
loop_
_entity.id
_entity.type
_entity.pdbx_description
1 polymer ?
#
loop_
_entity_poly.entity_id
_entity_poly.type
_entity_poly.pdbx_seq_one_letter_code
_entity_poly.pdbx_strand_id
1 'polypeptide(L)'
;MDEKQLSIDIVGLLGACSDALDCIEAELVNISNKHGKRVAYMSVCMAKYWNVESDALQDLAICALLHDNALTQYIAEEVQKNHGIDVSDETLNEKTNLHCIYGENNIAKIPFKTNVSNVILYHHEHANGRGPFKKVWQETPLFARIIHLTDVVDAIASSWEFKQEKWDICCEFLVKQKGQLFDDECVEAFFKMISKETFHSFEDGTFESKLWAMVPRKKQMVDWNTCKNIADFFANIVDYKSPFTSKHSMGVAEKAAQYAKYIGYDVLDVEKMYLAGALHDIGKMAVGNEILEKPDKLTDEEFDKMKNHAGYTYLILSQVDDFEEIRDWAALHHEKLNGKGYPFGKTADELNEQERIMACVDIYQALTEERPYKKGMSHEKTCDILDDMAKKGFVDAEISHKIRTCFH
;
A
#
# COMPACT_ATOMS: atom_id res chain seq x y z
N MET A 1 25.98 13.97 20.55
CA MET A 1 24.95 12.97 20.86
C MET A 1 24.56 12.41 19.52
N ASP A 2 24.78 11.13 19.31
CA ASP A 2 24.35 10.50 18.06
C ASP A 2 22.82 10.63 18.00
N GLU A 3 22.31 11.37 17.02
CA GLU A 3 20.88 11.45 16.76
C GLU A 3 20.41 10.02 16.46
N LYS A 4 19.50 9.52 17.26
CA LYS A 4 18.87 8.21 17.00
C LYS A 4 18.09 8.35 15.70
N GLN A 5 18.46 7.59 14.70
CA GLN A 5 17.75 7.50 13.44
C GLN A 5 16.70 6.39 13.49
N LEU A 6 15.62 6.56 12.76
CA LEU A 6 14.58 5.53 12.64
C LEU A 6 15.13 4.31 11.89
N SER A 7 14.90 3.12 12.44
CA SER A 7 15.29 1.86 11.82
C SER A 7 14.04 1.12 11.35
N ILE A 8 13.90 0.89 10.04
CA ILE A 8 12.70 0.29 9.43
C ILE A 8 13.09 -0.94 8.61
N ASP A 9 12.31 -2.02 8.74
CA ASP A 9 12.24 -3.09 7.75
C ASP A 9 11.36 -2.64 6.58
N ILE A 10 12.00 -1.99 5.58
CA ILE A 10 11.30 -1.44 4.41
C ILE A 10 10.61 -2.56 3.62
N VAL A 11 11.26 -3.71 3.46
CA VAL A 11 10.69 -4.85 2.72
C VAL A 11 9.47 -5.41 3.44
N GLY A 12 9.54 -5.53 4.76
CA GLY A 12 8.42 -5.97 5.58
C GLY A 12 7.24 -5.00 5.49
N LEU A 13 7.51 -3.68 5.57
CA LEU A 13 6.48 -2.65 5.43
C LEU A 13 5.82 -2.68 4.05
N LEU A 14 6.60 -2.74 2.98
CA LEU A 14 6.08 -2.82 1.60
C LEU A 14 5.31 -4.12 1.38
N GLY A 15 5.80 -5.25 1.93
CA GLY A 15 5.11 -6.54 1.86
C GLY A 15 3.79 -6.59 2.66
N ALA A 16 3.73 -5.92 3.82
CA ALA A 16 2.49 -5.79 4.57
C ALA A 16 1.45 -4.92 3.83
N CYS A 17 1.92 -3.85 3.20
CA CYS A 17 1.04 -2.95 2.45
C CYS A 17 0.62 -3.50 1.08
N SER A 18 1.37 -4.47 0.49
CA SER A 18 0.93 -5.12 -0.74
C SER A 18 -0.38 -5.89 -0.57
N ASP A 19 -0.65 -6.44 0.63
CA ASP A 19 -1.96 -7.06 0.91
C ASP A 19 -3.12 -6.07 0.79
N ALA A 20 -2.87 -4.81 1.12
CA ALA A 20 -3.86 -3.75 0.95
C ALA A 20 -4.06 -3.39 -0.53
N LEU A 21 -2.99 -3.38 -1.34
CA LEU A 21 -3.07 -3.21 -2.79
C LEU A 21 -3.86 -4.35 -3.44
N ASP A 22 -3.58 -5.60 -3.06
CA ASP A 22 -4.29 -6.78 -3.55
C ASP A 22 -5.82 -6.72 -3.30
N CYS A 23 -6.26 -6.07 -2.20
CA CYS A 23 -7.69 -5.87 -1.95
C CYS A 23 -8.34 -4.99 -3.03
N ILE A 24 -7.61 -4.02 -3.55
CA ILE A 24 -8.08 -3.15 -4.63
C ILE A 24 -8.14 -3.89 -5.95
N GLU A 25 -7.10 -4.65 -6.26
CA GLU A 25 -7.06 -5.48 -7.48
C GLU A 25 -8.17 -6.52 -7.48
N ALA A 26 -8.45 -7.15 -6.33
CA ALA A 26 -9.56 -8.07 -6.18
C ALA A 26 -10.93 -7.42 -6.47
N GLU A 27 -11.12 -6.16 -6.06
CA GLU A 27 -12.34 -5.41 -6.31
C GLU A 27 -12.49 -5.00 -7.79
N LEU A 28 -11.38 -4.63 -8.46
CA LEU A 28 -11.37 -4.02 -9.77
C LEU A 28 -11.26 -5.02 -10.92
N VAL A 29 -10.42 -6.03 -10.77
CA VAL A 29 -10.08 -6.99 -11.83
C VAL A 29 -10.33 -8.44 -11.44
N ASN A 30 -10.99 -8.65 -10.29
CA ASN A 30 -11.37 -9.97 -9.79
C ASN A 30 -10.18 -10.93 -9.59
N ILE A 31 -9.00 -10.38 -9.30
CA ILE A 31 -7.79 -11.12 -8.94
C ILE A 31 -7.86 -11.49 -7.46
N SER A 32 -7.23 -12.57 -7.13
CA SER A 32 -7.27 -13.13 -5.80
C SER A 32 -6.34 -12.44 -4.80
N ASN A 33 -6.72 -12.36 -3.51
CA ASN A 33 -5.87 -11.84 -2.44
C ASN A 33 -4.44 -12.43 -2.47
N LYS A 34 -3.44 -11.64 -2.10
CA LYS A 34 -2.02 -12.01 -2.09
C LYS A 34 -1.39 -12.21 -3.47
N HIS A 35 -1.98 -11.61 -4.50
CA HIS A 35 -1.44 -11.61 -5.87
C HIS A 35 0.01 -11.10 -5.89
N GLY A 36 0.25 -9.89 -5.43
CA GLY A 36 1.60 -9.30 -5.41
C GLY A 36 2.63 -10.18 -4.69
N LYS A 37 2.25 -10.83 -3.58
CA LYS A 37 3.15 -11.77 -2.87
C LYS A 37 3.42 -13.05 -3.65
N ARG A 38 2.43 -13.60 -4.39
CA ARG A 38 2.66 -14.79 -5.22
C ARG A 38 3.53 -14.46 -6.42
N VAL A 39 3.29 -13.32 -7.09
CA VAL A 39 4.15 -12.80 -8.16
C VAL A 39 5.57 -12.60 -7.64
N ALA A 40 5.75 -11.98 -6.48
CA ALA A 40 7.07 -11.81 -5.85
C ALA A 40 7.74 -13.15 -5.55
N TYR A 41 7.02 -14.12 -5.00
CA TYR A 41 7.57 -15.44 -4.69
C TYR A 41 8.06 -16.17 -5.95
N MET A 42 7.24 -16.22 -6.99
CA MET A 42 7.66 -16.83 -8.27
C MET A 42 8.83 -16.09 -8.89
N SER A 43 8.81 -14.75 -8.89
CA SER A 43 9.90 -13.92 -9.42
C SER A 43 11.22 -14.18 -8.73
N VAL A 44 11.22 -14.23 -7.39
CA VAL A 44 12.40 -14.55 -6.57
C VAL A 44 12.89 -15.98 -6.82
N CYS A 45 11.99 -16.95 -6.97
CA CYS A 45 12.37 -18.30 -7.35
C CYS A 45 13.04 -18.33 -8.74
N MET A 46 12.46 -17.66 -9.74
CA MET A 46 13.03 -17.59 -11.08
C MET A 46 14.39 -16.89 -11.12
N ALA A 47 14.59 -15.85 -10.32
CA ALA A 47 15.84 -15.08 -10.26
C ALA A 47 17.06 -15.93 -9.88
N LYS A 48 16.86 -17.07 -9.20
CA LYS A 48 17.93 -18.02 -8.90
C LYS A 48 18.56 -18.64 -10.16
N TYR A 49 17.80 -18.68 -11.27
CA TYR A 49 18.34 -19.15 -12.56
C TYR A 49 19.54 -18.32 -13.04
N TRP A 50 19.50 -17.01 -12.76
CA TRP A 50 20.56 -16.06 -13.12
C TRP A 50 21.54 -15.79 -11.98
N ASN A 51 21.43 -16.50 -10.84
CA ASN A 51 22.22 -16.25 -9.63
C ASN A 51 22.17 -14.77 -9.16
N VAL A 52 20.98 -14.19 -9.18
CA VAL A 52 20.77 -12.79 -8.75
C VAL A 52 21.20 -12.61 -7.29
N GLU A 53 22.04 -11.62 -7.03
CA GLU A 53 22.58 -11.31 -5.71
C GLU A 53 21.53 -10.81 -4.72
N SER A 54 21.83 -10.89 -3.43
CA SER A 54 20.94 -10.60 -2.31
C SER A 54 20.23 -9.23 -2.41
N ASP A 55 20.97 -8.17 -2.72
CA ASP A 55 20.41 -6.81 -2.80
C ASP A 55 19.48 -6.65 -4.02
N ALA A 56 19.90 -7.19 -5.16
CA ALA A 56 19.09 -7.18 -6.36
C ALA A 56 17.84 -8.10 -6.24
N LEU A 57 17.96 -9.20 -5.48
CA LEU A 57 16.84 -10.09 -5.17
C LEU A 57 15.79 -9.39 -4.30
N GLN A 58 16.24 -8.58 -3.33
CA GLN A 58 15.39 -7.75 -2.51
C GLN A 58 14.65 -6.73 -3.36
N ASP A 59 15.35 -6.03 -4.26
CA ASP A 59 14.75 -5.03 -5.14
C ASP A 59 13.76 -5.66 -6.13
N LEU A 60 14.06 -6.84 -6.67
CA LEU A 60 13.10 -7.58 -7.49
C LEU A 60 11.82 -7.93 -6.71
N ALA A 61 11.96 -8.39 -5.46
CA ALA A 61 10.80 -8.70 -4.63
C ALA A 61 9.95 -7.45 -4.38
N ILE A 62 10.57 -6.31 -4.09
CA ILE A 62 9.87 -5.02 -3.92
C ILE A 62 9.15 -4.63 -5.22
N CYS A 63 9.83 -4.69 -6.37
CA CYS A 63 9.20 -4.38 -7.66
C CYS A 63 8.00 -5.29 -7.94
N ALA A 64 8.12 -6.58 -7.67
CA ALA A 64 7.05 -7.54 -7.88
C ALA A 64 5.85 -7.34 -6.92
N LEU A 65 6.11 -6.97 -5.64
CA LEU A 65 5.06 -6.63 -4.69
C LEU A 65 4.29 -5.36 -5.08
N LEU A 66 4.93 -4.46 -5.80
CA LEU A 66 4.41 -3.13 -6.13
C LEU A 66 4.19 -2.92 -7.62
N HIS A 67 4.16 -3.97 -8.44
CA HIS A 67 4.09 -3.80 -9.90
C HIS A 67 2.84 -3.04 -10.34
N ASP A 68 1.73 -3.22 -9.65
CA ASP A 68 0.44 -2.58 -9.88
C ASP A 68 0.08 -1.46 -8.88
N ASN A 69 1.09 -0.86 -8.23
CA ASN A 69 0.92 0.16 -7.20
C ASN A 69 0.13 1.41 -7.62
N ALA A 70 -0.11 1.61 -8.90
CA ALA A 70 -0.79 2.78 -9.44
C ALA A 70 -2.16 2.48 -10.07
N LEU A 71 -2.70 1.27 -9.91
CA LEU A 71 -4.03 0.94 -10.45
C LEU A 71 -5.13 1.83 -9.87
N THR A 72 -5.11 2.10 -8.58
CA THR A 72 -6.07 3.03 -7.95
C THR A 72 -5.99 4.44 -8.52
N GLN A 73 -4.77 4.97 -8.69
CA GLN A 73 -4.55 6.29 -9.28
C GLN A 73 -5.08 6.33 -10.71
N TYR A 74 -4.74 5.34 -11.51
CA TYR A 74 -5.19 5.24 -12.89
C TYR A 74 -6.72 5.24 -12.99
N ILE A 75 -7.40 4.42 -12.18
CA ILE A 75 -8.86 4.32 -12.20
C ILE A 75 -9.52 5.61 -11.71
N ALA A 76 -9.03 6.20 -10.62
CA ALA A 76 -9.56 7.46 -10.11
C ALA A 76 -9.49 8.57 -11.16
N GLU A 77 -8.39 8.68 -11.91
CA GLU A 77 -8.24 9.69 -12.96
C GLU A 77 -9.12 9.41 -14.19
N GLU A 78 -9.31 8.15 -14.57
CA GLU A 78 -10.16 7.78 -15.70
C GLU A 78 -11.66 7.96 -15.38
N VAL A 79 -12.09 7.62 -14.17
CA VAL A 79 -13.48 7.87 -13.70
C VAL A 79 -13.78 9.36 -13.71
N GLN A 80 -12.85 10.21 -13.25
CA GLN A 80 -13.03 11.66 -13.27
C GLN A 80 -13.14 12.23 -14.70
N LYS A 81 -12.42 11.67 -15.67
CA LYS A 81 -12.41 12.13 -17.08
C LYS A 81 -13.65 11.72 -17.87
N ASN A 82 -14.24 10.56 -17.58
CA ASN A 82 -15.22 9.90 -18.46
C ASN A 82 -16.65 9.80 -17.90
N HIS A 83 -16.98 10.37 -16.74
CA HIS A 83 -18.33 10.30 -16.11
C HIS A 83 -18.95 8.89 -16.01
N GLY A 84 -18.12 7.85 -15.86
CA GLY A 84 -18.52 6.45 -15.76
C GLY A 84 -17.77 5.59 -16.77
N ILE A 85 -17.04 4.62 -16.29
CA ILE A 85 -16.32 3.66 -17.13
C ILE A 85 -17.25 2.48 -17.41
N ASP A 86 -17.53 2.25 -18.69
CA ASP A 86 -17.86 0.91 -19.16
C ASP A 86 -16.51 0.17 -19.29
N VAL A 87 -16.20 -0.68 -18.31
CA VAL A 87 -14.97 -1.49 -18.28
C VAL A 87 -15.13 -2.66 -19.24
N SER A 88 -15.30 -2.38 -20.55
CA SER A 88 -15.24 -3.41 -21.57
C SER A 88 -13.76 -3.73 -21.88
N ASP A 89 -13.45 -5.02 -22.06
CA ASP A 89 -12.09 -5.57 -22.26
C ASP A 89 -11.19 -4.85 -23.29
N GLU A 90 -11.78 -4.19 -24.29
CA GLU A 90 -11.02 -3.49 -25.34
C GLU A 90 -10.39 -2.17 -24.89
N THR A 91 -11.02 -1.45 -23.94
CA THR A 91 -10.51 -0.18 -23.43
C THR A 91 -9.39 -0.35 -22.39
N LEU A 92 -9.35 -1.45 -21.69
CA LEU A 92 -8.26 -1.80 -20.76
C LEU A 92 -6.94 -1.99 -21.51
N ASN A 93 -6.94 -2.65 -22.68
CA ASN A 93 -5.72 -2.96 -23.45
C ASN A 93 -5.03 -1.73 -24.07
N GLU A 94 -5.76 -0.68 -24.45
CA GLU A 94 -5.14 0.54 -25.01
C GLU A 94 -4.62 1.53 -23.95
N LYS A 95 -5.08 1.41 -22.70
CA LYS A 95 -4.78 2.35 -21.61
C LYS A 95 -3.89 1.76 -20.51
N THR A 96 -3.48 0.50 -20.62
CA THR A 96 -2.57 -0.17 -19.66
C THR A 96 -1.25 0.58 -19.44
N ASN A 97 -0.86 1.45 -20.35
CA ASN A 97 0.38 2.22 -20.23
C ASN A 97 0.41 3.20 -19.07
N LEU A 98 -0.74 3.75 -18.66
CA LEU A 98 -0.78 4.83 -17.67
C LEU A 98 -0.44 4.34 -16.27
N HIS A 99 -0.95 3.17 -15.83
CA HIS A 99 -0.59 2.65 -14.52
C HIS A 99 0.89 2.27 -14.45
N CYS A 100 1.50 1.79 -15.55
CA CYS A 100 2.94 1.55 -15.62
C CYS A 100 3.75 2.84 -15.45
N ILE A 101 3.33 3.94 -16.11
CA ILE A 101 3.99 5.24 -16.01
C ILE A 101 3.86 5.81 -14.58
N TYR A 102 2.65 5.79 -14.04
CA TYR A 102 2.42 6.28 -12.67
C TYR A 102 3.14 5.40 -11.64
N GLY A 103 3.09 4.08 -11.81
CA GLY A 103 3.76 3.13 -10.94
C GLY A 103 5.27 3.31 -10.89
N GLU A 104 5.92 3.49 -12.04
CA GLU A 104 7.36 3.79 -12.13
C GLU A 104 7.69 5.10 -11.40
N ASN A 105 6.89 6.14 -11.58
CA ASN A 105 7.07 7.42 -10.89
C ASN A 105 6.88 7.29 -9.36
N ASN A 106 5.90 6.50 -8.93
CA ASN A 106 5.62 6.28 -7.52
C ASN A 106 6.79 5.58 -6.82
N ILE A 107 7.33 4.51 -7.41
CA ILE A 107 8.43 3.76 -6.80
C ILE A 107 9.78 4.52 -6.82
N ALA A 108 9.92 5.57 -7.62
CA ALA A 108 11.16 6.37 -7.69
C ALA A 108 11.56 6.98 -6.33
N LYS A 109 10.63 7.05 -5.37
CA LYS A 109 10.88 7.55 -4.01
C LYS A 109 11.34 6.45 -3.04
N ILE A 110 11.26 5.18 -3.42
CA ILE A 110 11.65 4.05 -2.58
C ILE A 110 13.18 3.87 -2.67
N PRO A 111 13.89 3.66 -1.55
CA PRO A 111 15.33 3.51 -1.55
C PRO A 111 15.77 2.12 -2.01
N PHE A 112 15.77 1.87 -3.32
CA PHE A 112 16.33 0.67 -3.92
C PHE A 112 17.85 0.62 -3.78
N LYS A 113 18.39 -0.59 -3.73
CA LYS A 113 19.84 -0.84 -3.61
C LYS A 113 20.52 -0.97 -4.97
N THR A 114 19.75 -1.34 -5.98
CA THR A 114 20.24 -1.51 -7.35
C THR A 114 19.43 -0.64 -8.31
N ASN A 115 19.80 -0.62 -9.58
CA ASN A 115 19.05 0.11 -10.59
C ASN A 115 17.81 -0.68 -11.04
N VAL A 116 16.63 -0.20 -10.66
CA VAL A 116 15.32 -0.75 -11.03
C VAL A 116 14.58 0.10 -12.07
N SER A 117 15.26 1.04 -12.71
CA SER A 117 14.66 1.93 -13.70
C SER A 117 13.98 1.14 -14.82
N ASN A 118 12.77 1.52 -15.15
CA ASN A 118 11.91 0.91 -16.16
C ASN A 118 11.46 -0.53 -15.85
N VAL A 119 11.61 -1.01 -14.62
CA VAL A 119 11.08 -2.33 -14.24
C VAL A 119 9.56 -2.29 -14.22
N ILE A 120 8.98 -1.32 -13.48
CA ILE A 120 7.53 -1.15 -13.44
C ILE A 120 6.99 -0.58 -14.77
N LEU A 121 7.74 0.32 -15.41
CA LEU A 121 7.34 0.89 -16.70
C LEU A 121 7.12 -0.19 -17.76
N TYR A 122 7.95 -1.23 -17.81
CA TYR A 122 7.96 -2.23 -18.87
C TYR A 122 7.45 -3.62 -18.45
N HIS A 123 6.80 -3.75 -17.29
CA HIS A 123 6.34 -5.05 -16.83
C HIS A 123 5.20 -5.67 -17.65
N HIS A 124 4.61 -4.95 -18.59
CA HIS A 124 3.65 -5.46 -19.58
C HIS A 124 4.23 -5.52 -21.00
N GLU A 125 5.55 -5.33 -21.18
CA GLU A 125 6.14 -5.43 -22.52
C GLU A 125 6.21 -6.88 -23.01
N HIS A 126 5.90 -7.06 -24.28
CA HIS A 126 5.97 -8.37 -24.94
C HIS A 126 7.38 -8.60 -25.52
N ALA A 127 7.86 -9.83 -25.48
CA ALA A 127 9.18 -10.18 -26.02
C ALA A 127 9.36 -9.80 -27.49
N ASN A 128 8.29 -9.84 -28.27
CA ASN A 128 8.27 -9.51 -29.70
C ASN A 128 8.07 -8.01 -30.03
N GLY A 129 8.04 -7.13 -29.02
CA GLY A 129 7.87 -5.68 -29.20
C GLY A 129 6.44 -5.23 -29.52
N ARG A 130 5.42 -6.07 -29.25
CA ARG A 130 4.00 -5.72 -29.44
C ARG A 130 3.32 -5.27 -28.14
N GLY A 131 4.10 -5.09 -27.08
CA GLY A 131 3.62 -4.55 -25.81
C GLY A 131 3.33 -3.05 -25.85
N PRO A 132 2.90 -2.49 -24.73
CA PRO A 132 2.42 -1.11 -24.62
C PRO A 132 3.42 -0.04 -25.11
N PHE A 133 4.70 -0.20 -24.82
CA PHE A 133 5.76 0.75 -25.18
C PHE A 133 6.59 0.30 -26.39
N LYS A 134 6.21 -0.82 -27.01
CA LYS A 134 6.83 -1.39 -28.24
C LYS A 134 8.32 -1.69 -28.06
N LYS A 135 8.72 -2.11 -26.85
CA LYS A 135 10.08 -2.56 -26.54
C LYS A 135 10.20 -4.05 -26.76
N VAL A 136 11.28 -4.47 -27.41
CA VAL A 136 11.63 -5.89 -27.52
C VAL A 136 12.35 -6.35 -26.24
N TRP A 137 12.41 -7.66 -26.01
CA TRP A 137 12.98 -8.21 -24.78
C TRP A 137 14.42 -7.75 -24.50
N GLN A 138 15.23 -7.46 -25.52
CA GLN A 138 16.59 -6.95 -25.35
C GLN A 138 16.65 -5.53 -24.78
N GLU A 139 15.59 -4.76 -24.95
CA GLU A 139 15.45 -3.39 -24.42
C GLU A 139 14.73 -3.34 -23.08
N THR A 140 14.16 -4.47 -22.64
CA THR A 140 13.35 -4.59 -21.42
C THR A 140 14.22 -5.16 -20.28
N PRO A 141 14.25 -4.52 -19.08
CA PRO A 141 14.98 -5.04 -17.93
C PRO A 141 14.59 -6.49 -17.60
N LEU A 142 15.56 -7.29 -17.14
CA LEU A 142 15.30 -8.68 -16.76
C LEU A 142 14.18 -8.79 -15.72
N PHE A 143 14.17 -7.91 -14.71
CA PHE A 143 13.15 -7.93 -13.67
C PHE A 143 11.75 -7.67 -14.22
N ALA A 144 11.59 -6.73 -15.15
CA ALA A 144 10.32 -6.49 -15.83
C ALA A 144 9.82 -7.74 -16.58
N ARG A 145 10.71 -8.45 -17.28
CA ARG A 145 10.39 -9.69 -18.02
C ARG A 145 9.99 -10.84 -17.07
N ILE A 146 10.69 -10.97 -15.93
CA ILE A 146 10.33 -11.96 -14.91
C ILE A 146 8.96 -11.64 -14.33
N ILE A 147 8.71 -10.39 -13.93
CA ILE A 147 7.44 -9.94 -13.35
C ILE A 147 6.31 -10.16 -14.35
N HIS A 148 6.49 -9.77 -15.63
CA HIS A 148 5.50 -10.00 -16.67
C HIS A 148 5.07 -11.48 -16.78
N LEU A 149 6.03 -12.39 -16.79
CA LEU A 149 5.73 -13.81 -16.89
C LEU A 149 5.01 -14.33 -15.64
N THR A 150 5.47 -13.95 -14.45
CA THR A 150 4.90 -14.44 -13.18
C THR A 150 3.54 -13.85 -12.88
N ASP A 151 3.29 -12.60 -13.26
CA ASP A 151 2.00 -11.93 -13.19
C ASP A 151 0.97 -12.65 -14.08
N VAL A 152 1.26 -12.86 -15.34
CA VAL A 152 0.37 -13.58 -16.27
C VAL A 152 0.10 -15.01 -15.80
N VAL A 153 1.11 -15.70 -15.27
CA VAL A 153 0.93 -17.05 -14.70
C VAL A 153 0.00 -17.02 -13.50
N ASP A 154 0.16 -16.04 -12.59
CA ASP A 154 -0.72 -15.91 -11.45
C ASP A 154 -2.15 -15.61 -11.86
N ALA A 155 -2.35 -14.72 -12.83
CA ALA A 155 -3.68 -14.41 -13.38
C ALA A 155 -4.38 -15.65 -13.98
N ILE A 156 -3.66 -16.49 -14.72
CA ILE A 156 -4.19 -17.76 -15.27
C ILE A 156 -4.52 -18.75 -14.15
N ALA A 157 -3.66 -18.81 -13.11
CA ALA A 157 -3.81 -19.73 -11.99
C ALA A 157 -4.84 -19.25 -10.94
N SER A 158 -5.33 -18.04 -11.02
CA SER A 158 -6.02 -17.25 -9.97
C SER A 158 -7.36 -17.77 -9.46
N SER A 159 -7.81 -18.93 -9.80
CA SER A 159 -8.90 -19.59 -9.05
C SER A 159 -8.33 -20.57 -8.03
N TRP A 160 -8.34 -20.22 -6.85
CA TRP A 160 -8.09 -20.67 -5.47
C TRP A 160 -8.00 -22.16 -5.14
N GLU A 161 -8.33 -23.06 -6.02
CA GLU A 161 -8.09 -24.49 -5.86
C GLU A 161 -7.04 -24.90 -6.89
N PHE A 162 -5.86 -25.33 -6.43
CA PHE A 162 -4.91 -25.95 -7.32
C PHE A 162 -5.57 -27.18 -7.95
N LYS A 163 -5.85 -27.07 -9.25
CA LYS A 163 -6.20 -28.20 -10.07
C LYS A 163 -5.03 -28.51 -10.96
N GLN A 164 -4.66 -29.78 -11.08
CA GLN A 164 -3.62 -30.23 -12.01
C GLN A 164 -3.78 -29.60 -13.39
N GLU A 165 -5.03 -29.46 -13.83
CA GLU A 165 -5.39 -28.83 -15.10
C GLU A 165 -4.85 -27.40 -15.25
N LYS A 166 -4.78 -26.61 -14.17
CA LYS A 166 -4.27 -25.24 -14.23
C LYS A 166 -2.78 -25.17 -14.42
N TRP A 167 -2.03 -26.05 -13.75
CA TRP A 167 -0.61 -26.19 -14.03
C TRP A 167 -0.36 -26.53 -15.49
N ASP A 168 -1.12 -27.50 -16.01
CA ASP A 168 -0.99 -27.96 -17.40
C ASP A 168 -1.37 -26.80 -18.38
N ILE A 169 -2.45 -26.06 -18.09
CA ILE A 169 -2.85 -24.86 -18.87
C ILE A 169 -1.74 -23.79 -18.83
N CYS A 170 -1.17 -23.47 -17.67
CA CYS A 170 -0.06 -22.52 -17.57
C CYS A 170 1.14 -22.99 -18.41
N CYS A 171 1.51 -24.26 -18.29
CA CYS A 171 2.64 -24.81 -19.05
C CYS A 171 2.41 -24.75 -20.57
N GLU A 172 1.22 -25.15 -21.05
CA GLU A 172 0.86 -25.08 -22.46
C GLU A 172 0.85 -23.63 -22.98
N PHE A 173 0.31 -22.70 -22.16
CA PHE A 173 0.28 -21.28 -22.49
C PHE A 173 1.69 -20.71 -22.63
N LEU A 174 2.59 -20.98 -21.66
CA LEU A 174 3.97 -20.51 -21.70
C LEU A 174 4.72 -21.03 -22.93
N VAL A 175 4.58 -22.31 -23.25
CA VAL A 175 5.19 -22.90 -24.47
C VAL A 175 4.67 -22.24 -25.75
N LYS A 176 3.35 -21.99 -25.82
CA LYS A 176 2.72 -21.34 -26.98
C LYS A 176 3.14 -19.88 -27.14
N GLN A 177 3.35 -19.17 -26.01
CA GLN A 177 3.68 -17.74 -26.00
C GLN A 177 5.17 -17.44 -25.98
N LYS A 178 6.01 -18.48 -26.01
CA LYS A 178 7.46 -18.37 -26.09
C LYS A 178 7.88 -17.62 -27.36
N GLY A 179 8.75 -16.61 -27.22
CA GLY A 179 9.18 -15.72 -28.31
C GLY A 179 8.10 -14.73 -28.76
N GLN A 180 6.92 -14.73 -28.15
CA GLN A 180 5.83 -13.78 -28.42
C GLN A 180 5.62 -12.85 -27.20
N LEU A 181 4.92 -13.31 -26.16
CA LEU A 181 4.77 -12.57 -24.92
C LEU A 181 6.05 -12.64 -24.09
N PHE A 182 6.64 -13.80 -23.96
CA PHE A 182 7.77 -14.06 -23.08
C PHE A 182 9.02 -14.42 -23.89
N ASP A 183 10.18 -13.94 -23.46
CA ASP A 183 11.44 -14.36 -24.05
C ASP A 183 11.78 -15.81 -23.68
N ASP A 184 12.61 -16.42 -24.53
CA ASP A 184 12.93 -17.85 -24.42
C ASP A 184 13.60 -18.21 -23.11
N GLU A 185 14.44 -17.32 -22.58
CA GLU A 185 15.21 -17.55 -21.36
C GLU A 185 14.33 -17.50 -20.12
N CYS A 186 13.38 -16.54 -20.06
CA CYS A 186 12.41 -16.47 -18.96
C CYS A 186 11.50 -17.72 -18.93
N VAL A 187 11.04 -18.21 -20.07
CA VAL A 187 10.25 -19.46 -20.13
C VAL A 187 11.08 -20.65 -19.66
N GLU A 188 12.35 -20.74 -20.06
CA GLU A 188 13.25 -21.81 -19.60
C GLU A 188 13.51 -21.72 -18.10
N ALA A 189 13.75 -20.51 -17.58
CA ALA A 189 13.91 -20.27 -16.13
C ALA A 189 12.68 -20.69 -15.34
N PHE A 190 11.47 -20.38 -15.84
CA PHE A 190 10.23 -20.82 -15.21
C PHE A 190 10.19 -22.33 -15.05
N PHE A 191 10.37 -23.09 -16.13
CA PHE A 191 10.32 -24.56 -16.08
C PHE A 191 11.43 -25.21 -15.24
N LYS A 192 12.54 -24.52 -15.02
CA LYS A 192 13.63 -25.02 -14.16
C LYS A 192 13.41 -24.69 -12.68
N MET A 193 12.78 -23.56 -12.38
CA MET A 193 12.74 -23.01 -11.03
C MET A 193 11.36 -23.10 -10.35
N ILE A 194 10.29 -23.19 -11.13
CA ILE A 194 8.92 -23.30 -10.65
C ILE A 194 8.40 -24.72 -10.88
N SER A 195 7.72 -25.24 -9.88
CA SER A 195 7.17 -26.61 -9.92
C SER A 195 5.72 -26.61 -9.43
N LYS A 196 5.08 -27.79 -9.49
CA LYS A 196 3.74 -27.99 -8.91
C LYS A 196 3.73 -27.73 -7.41
N GLU A 197 4.81 -28.04 -6.69
CA GLU A 197 4.94 -27.76 -5.26
C GLU A 197 4.92 -26.26 -4.95
N THR A 198 5.39 -25.42 -5.90
CA THR A 198 5.25 -23.96 -5.80
C THR A 198 3.76 -23.58 -5.75
N PHE A 199 2.96 -24.13 -6.66
CA PHE A 199 1.52 -23.87 -6.72
C PHE A 199 0.78 -24.45 -5.50
N HIS A 200 1.13 -25.64 -5.03
CA HIS A 200 0.56 -26.19 -3.79
C HIS A 200 0.84 -25.29 -2.58
N SER A 201 2.00 -24.62 -2.55
CA SER A 201 2.31 -23.68 -1.46
C SER A 201 1.45 -22.43 -1.45
N PHE A 202 0.76 -22.12 -2.57
CA PHE A 202 -0.23 -21.05 -2.62
C PHE A 202 -1.54 -21.42 -1.90
N GLU A 203 -1.95 -22.70 -1.98
CA GLU A 203 -3.17 -23.18 -1.32
C GLU A 203 -3.03 -23.23 0.19
N ASP A 204 -1.91 -23.73 0.69
CA ASP A 204 -1.66 -23.89 2.13
C ASP A 204 -1.04 -22.62 2.78
N GLY A 205 -0.78 -21.59 1.98
CA GLY A 205 -0.22 -20.31 2.43
C GLY A 205 1.27 -20.36 2.80
N THR A 206 1.95 -21.51 2.66
CA THR A 206 3.36 -21.67 3.06
C THR A 206 4.32 -20.88 2.17
N PHE A 207 3.90 -20.43 1.01
CA PHE A 207 4.71 -19.63 0.09
C PHE A 207 5.20 -18.32 0.72
N GLU A 208 4.41 -17.68 1.61
CA GLU A 208 4.80 -16.42 2.25
C GLU A 208 6.03 -16.62 3.14
N SER A 209 6.04 -17.66 3.99
CA SER A 209 7.21 -17.96 4.81
C SER A 209 8.43 -18.31 3.98
N LYS A 210 8.23 -19.00 2.84
CA LYS A 210 9.31 -19.32 1.89
C LYS A 210 9.82 -18.06 1.18
N LEU A 211 8.94 -17.13 0.76
CA LEU A 211 9.32 -15.84 0.20
C LEU A 211 10.23 -15.09 1.17
N TRP A 212 9.77 -14.90 2.41
CA TRP A 212 10.52 -14.14 3.41
C TRP A 212 11.80 -14.85 3.90
N ALA A 213 11.89 -16.17 3.75
CA ALA A 213 13.15 -16.88 3.98
C ALA A 213 14.19 -16.66 2.87
N MET A 214 13.76 -16.31 1.66
CA MET A 214 14.65 -16.05 0.51
C MET A 214 15.02 -14.57 0.37
N VAL A 215 14.11 -13.66 0.72
CA VAL A 215 14.32 -12.22 0.58
C VAL A 215 14.92 -11.68 1.89
N PRO A 216 16.10 -11.05 1.85
CA PRO A 216 16.69 -10.48 3.05
C PRO A 216 15.83 -9.34 3.60
N ARG A 217 15.22 -9.56 4.75
CA ARG A 217 14.51 -8.53 5.52
C ARG A 217 15.48 -7.98 6.55
N LYS A 218 16.13 -6.87 6.23
CA LYS A 218 17.06 -6.19 7.13
C LYS A 218 16.54 -4.80 7.44
N LYS A 219 16.50 -4.48 8.72
CA LYS A 219 16.26 -3.10 9.15
C LYS A 219 17.34 -2.19 8.60
N GLN A 220 16.91 -1.06 8.09
CA GLN A 220 17.78 -0.02 7.56
C GLN A 220 17.57 1.25 8.36
N MET A 221 18.67 1.90 8.73
CA MET A 221 18.60 3.25 9.27
C MET A 221 18.15 4.17 8.13
N VAL A 222 17.07 4.89 8.34
CA VAL A 222 16.54 5.84 7.36
C VAL A 222 16.70 7.25 7.88
N ASP A 223 17.04 8.17 6.99
CA ASP A 223 17.00 9.59 7.28
C ASP A 223 15.57 10.14 7.13
N TRP A 224 15.37 11.38 7.59
CA TRP A 224 14.07 12.05 7.50
C TRP A 224 13.49 12.05 6.08
N ASN A 225 14.31 12.29 5.06
CA ASN A 225 13.83 12.35 3.68
C ASN A 225 13.36 10.98 3.19
N THR A 226 14.09 9.93 3.51
CA THR A 226 13.72 8.55 3.19
C THR A 226 12.43 8.13 3.92
N CYS A 227 12.33 8.44 5.22
CA CYS A 227 11.11 8.20 6.01
C CYS A 227 9.91 8.91 5.38
N LYS A 228 10.07 10.20 5.04
CA LYS A 228 9.04 11.00 4.39
C LYS A 228 8.64 10.42 3.04
N ASN A 229 9.59 10.03 2.20
CA ASN A 229 9.30 9.46 0.88
C ASN A 229 8.49 8.16 0.96
N ILE A 230 8.82 7.29 1.92
CA ILE A 230 8.07 6.04 2.15
C ILE A 230 6.65 6.36 2.64
N ALA A 231 6.54 7.27 3.60
CA ALA A 231 5.25 7.71 4.13
C ALA A 231 4.37 8.32 3.04
N ASP A 232 4.92 9.23 2.23
CA ASP A 232 4.25 9.90 1.12
C ASP A 232 3.79 8.89 0.04
N PHE A 233 4.60 7.85 -0.21
CA PHE A 233 4.23 6.79 -1.14
C PHE A 233 2.93 6.10 -0.68
N PHE A 234 2.84 5.68 0.57
CA PHE A 234 1.65 5.01 1.09
C PHE A 234 0.45 5.95 1.21
N ALA A 235 0.66 7.16 1.74
CA ALA A 235 -0.41 8.14 1.85
C ALA A 235 -1.04 8.44 0.48
N ASN A 236 -0.23 8.57 -0.58
CA ASN A 236 -0.74 8.77 -1.93
C ASN A 236 -1.59 7.59 -2.41
N ILE A 237 -1.15 6.35 -2.19
CA ILE A 237 -1.91 5.16 -2.59
C ILE A 237 -3.28 5.13 -1.88
N VAL A 238 -3.30 5.37 -0.57
CA VAL A 238 -4.54 5.44 0.23
C VAL A 238 -5.43 6.58 -0.25
N ASP A 239 -4.85 7.74 -0.47
CA ASP A 239 -5.58 8.95 -0.85
C ASP A 239 -6.17 8.86 -2.28
N TYR A 240 -5.56 8.08 -3.18
CA TYR A 240 -6.14 7.80 -4.50
C TYR A 240 -7.32 6.82 -4.48
N LYS A 241 -7.46 6.00 -3.44
CA LYS A 241 -8.61 5.08 -3.30
C LYS A 241 -9.95 5.81 -3.26
N SER A 242 -9.97 7.06 -2.76
CA SER A 242 -11.18 7.89 -2.73
C SER A 242 -10.87 9.34 -3.09
N PRO A 243 -11.62 9.95 -4.03
CA PRO A 243 -11.46 11.35 -4.39
C PRO A 243 -11.74 12.33 -3.24
N PHE A 244 -12.31 11.82 -2.13
CA PHE A 244 -12.60 12.60 -0.93
C PHE A 244 -11.41 12.70 0.04
N THR A 245 -10.34 11.94 -0.18
CA THR A 245 -9.18 11.83 0.72
C THR A 245 -7.87 12.30 0.08
N SER A 246 -7.90 12.91 -1.09
CA SER A 246 -6.74 13.18 -1.96
C SER A 246 -5.54 13.92 -1.33
N LYS A 247 -5.65 14.39 -0.08
CA LYS A 247 -4.59 15.03 0.70
C LYS A 247 -4.73 14.79 2.21
N HIS A 248 -5.66 13.92 2.60
CA HIS A 248 -5.98 13.73 4.02
C HIS A 248 -4.84 13.10 4.79
N SER A 249 -4.37 11.95 4.32
CA SER A 249 -3.31 11.19 5.01
C SER A 249 -2.02 11.99 5.12
N MET A 250 -1.65 12.73 4.04
CA MET A 250 -0.51 13.64 4.09
C MET A 250 -0.71 14.79 5.08
N GLY A 251 -1.91 15.37 5.11
CA GLY A 251 -2.24 16.45 6.03
C GLY A 251 -2.18 16.00 7.50
N VAL A 252 -2.64 14.78 7.80
CA VAL A 252 -2.52 14.17 9.14
C VAL A 252 -1.05 13.94 9.50
N ALA A 253 -0.24 13.37 8.59
CA ALA A 253 1.19 13.16 8.80
C ALA A 253 1.94 14.45 9.14
N GLU A 254 1.73 15.50 8.34
CA GLU A 254 2.37 16.80 8.55
C GLU A 254 1.98 17.42 9.90
N LYS A 255 0.70 17.39 10.24
CA LYS A 255 0.20 17.96 11.51
C LYS A 255 0.63 17.14 12.73
N ALA A 256 0.67 15.80 12.63
CA ALA A 256 1.16 14.95 13.69
C ALA A 256 2.64 15.24 14.00
N ALA A 257 3.48 15.35 12.98
CA ALA A 257 4.88 15.73 13.14
C ALA A 257 5.05 17.18 13.63
N GLN A 258 4.22 18.12 13.14
CA GLN A 258 4.24 19.52 13.62
C GLN A 258 3.89 19.61 15.10
N TYR A 259 2.84 18.90 15.53
CA TYR A 259 2.43 18.87 16.94
C TYR A 259 3.51 18.24 17.83
N ALA A 260 4.07 17.09 17.42
CA ALA A 260 5.15 16.42 18.12
C ALA A 260 6.37 17.35 18.32
N LYS A 261 6.79 18.07 17.30
CA LYS A 261 7.84 19.10 17.39
C LYS A 261 7.47 20.23 18.36
N TYR A 262 6.22 20.70 18.31
CA TYR A 262 5.73 21.79 19.13
C TYR A 262 5.78 21.45 20.64
N ILE A 263 5.48 20.19 21.00
CA ILE A 263 5.53 19.73 22.40
C ILE A 263 6.92 19.25 22.84
N GLY A 264 7.91 19.26 21.93
CA GLY A 264 9.32 18.99 22.26
C GLY A 264 9.73 17.51 22.16
N TYR A 265 9.03 16.71 21.37
CA TYR A 265 9.46 15.35 21.06
C TYR A 265 10.82 15.33 20.34
N ASP A 266 11.59 14.28 20.55
CA ASP A 266 12.84 14.08 19.82
C ASP A 266 12.59 13.77 18.31
N VAL A 267 13.65 13.80 17.53
CA VAL A 267 13.57 13.60 16.07
C VAL A 267 12.95 12.24 15.73
N LEU A 268 13.31 11.19 16.47
CA LEU A 268 12.80 9.84 16.23
C LEU A 268 11.30 9.74 16.44
N ASP A 269 10.77 10.31 17.52
CA ASP A 269 9.33 10.28 17.79
C ASP A 269 8.55 11.17 16.79
N VAL A 270 9.15 12.27 16.31
CA VAL A 270 8.57 13.08 15.24
C VAL A 270 8.47 12.28 13.93
N GLU A 271 9.50 11.51 13.58
CA GLU A 271 9.50 10.64 12.40
C GLU A 271 8.45 9.54 12.50
N LYS A 272 8.34 8.90 13.67
CA LYS A 272 7.29 7.90 13.93
C LYS A 272 5.89 8.49 13.84
N MET A 273 5.66 9.68 14.41
CA MET A 273 4.37 10.38 14.33
C MET A 273 4.00 10.73 12.89
N TYR A 274 4.97 11.16 12.09
CA TYR A 274 4.76 11.40 10.66
C TYR A 274 4.32 10.13 9.93
N LEU A 275 5.04 9.04 10.16
CA LEU A 275 4.76 7.75 9.51
C LEU A 275 3.42 7.17 9.98
N ALA A 276 3.10 7.25 11.28
CA ALA A 276 1.80 6.85 11.80
C ALA A 276 0.65 7.64 11.16
N GLY A 277 0.82 8.95 11.01
CA GLY A 277 -0.16 9.81 10.34
C GLY A 277 -0.36 9.47 8.86
N ALA A 278 0.71 9.14 8.13
CA ALA A 278 0.63 8.74 6.74
C ALA A 278 -0.07 7.37 6.54
N LEU A 279 0.07 6.47 7.52
CA LEU A 279 -0.42 5.10 7.45
C LEU A 279 -1.75 4.87 8.19
N HIS A 280 -2.30 5.87 8.91
CA HIS A 280 -3.45 5.66 9.80
C HIS A 280 -4.66 5.06 9.08
N ASP A 281 -4.84 5.41 7.84
CA ASP A 281 -5.97 5.03 6.99
C ASP A 281 -5.67 3.91 5.98
N ILE A 282 -4.51 3.24 6.06
CA ILE A 282 -4.13 2.20 5.10
C ILE A 282 -5.16 1.06 5.01
N GLY A 283 -5.85 0.78 6.10
CA GLY A 283 -6.92 -0.21 6.13
C GLY A 283 -8.18 0.16 5.33
N LYS A 284 -8.32 1.42 4.88
CA LYS A 284 -9.40 1.83 3.95
C LYS A 284 -9.31 1.10 2.60
N MET A 285 -8.13 0.65 2.24
CA MET A 285 -7.92 -0.13 1.02
C MET A 285 -8.69 -1.45 1.02
N ALA A 286 -8.97 -2.01 2.20
CA ALA A 286 -9.81 -3.21 2.37
C ALA A 286 -11.32 -2.90 2.53
N VAL A 287 -11.72 -1.63 2.44
CA VAL A 287 -13.14 -1.22 2.47
C VAL A 287 -13.61 -0.99 1.04
N GLY A 288 -14.74 -1.60 0.65
CA GLY A 288 -15.30 -1.49 -0.70
C GLY A 288 -15.64 -0.05 -1.11
N ASN A 289 -15.46 0.27 -2.38
CA ASN A 289 -15.70 1.61 -2.92
C ASN A 289 -17.16 2.04 -2.77
N GLU A 290 -18.11 1.09 -2.80
CA GLU A 290 -19.52 1.36 -2.57
C GLU A 290 -19.82 2.02 -1.20
N ILE A 291 -18.94 1.80 -0.21
CA ILE A 291 -19.03 2.43 1.11
C ILE A 291 -18.22 3.72 1.16
N LEU A 292 -16.98 3.69 0.64
CA LEU A 292 -16.06 4.83 0.67
C LEU A 292 -16.56 6.03 -0.13
N GLU A 293 -17.20 5.78 -1.29
CA GLU A 293 -17.64 6.80 -2.23
C GLU A 293 -19.14 7.09 -2.16
N LYS A 294 -19.83 6.54 -1.17
CA LYS A 294 -21.28 6.75 -1.04
C LYS A 294 -21.59 8.25 -0.87
N PRO A 295 -22.38 8.84 -1.77
CA PRO A 295 -22.68 10.29 -1.72
C PRO A 295 -23.61 10.66 -0.57
N ASP A 296 -24.35 9.68 -0.04
CA ASP A 296 -25.30 9.84 1.06
C ASP A 296 -24.72 9.35 2.39
N LYS A 297 -25.44 9.61 3.47
CA LYS A 297 -25.08 9.07 4.79
C LYS A 297 -25.04 7.54 4.76
N LEU A 298 -24.01 6.96 5.36
CA LEU A 298 -23.93 5.53 5.58
C LEU A 298 -25.05 5.06 6.48
N THR A 299 -25.62 3.87 6.18
CA THR A 299 -26.48 3.14 7.13
C THR A 299 -25.64 2.65 8.31
N ASP A 300 -26.28 2.20 9.38
CA ASP A 300 -25.57 1.67 10.55
C ASP A 300 -24.69 0.46 10.17
N GLU A 301 -25.17 -0.43 9.30
CA GLU A 301 -24.43 -1.59 8.81
C GLU A 301 -23.23 -1.19 7.93
N GLU A 302 -23.38 -0.21 7.06
CA GLU A 302 -22.28 0.33 6.24
C GLU A 302 -21.27 1.07 7.12
N PHE A 303 -21.75 1.81 8.13
CA PHE A 303 -20.86 2.46 9.09
C PHE A 303 -20.07 1.45 9.92
N ASP A 304 -20.67 0.32 10.30
CA ASP A 304 -19.94 -0.77 10.97
C ASP A 304 -18.86 -1.37 10.06
N LYS A 305 -19.11 -1.54 8.78
CA LYS A 305 -18.11 -1.96 7.80
C LYS A 305 -17.01 -0.89 7.65
N MET A 306 -17.37 0.39 7.60
CA MET A 306 -16.41 1.49 7.52
C MET A 306 -15.47 1.49 8.74
N LYS A 307 -15.97 1.24 9.95
CA LYS A 307 -15.14 1.19 11.17
C LYS A 307 -14.04 0.12 11.13
N ASN A 308 -14.22 -0.91 10.31
CA ASN A 308 -13.24 -2.00 10.19
C ASN A 308 -11.89 -1.52 9.63
N HIS A 309 -11.83 -0.36 8.92
CA HIS A 309 -10.55 0.13 8.40
C HIS A 309 -9.48 0.30 9.49
N ALA A 310 -9.86 0.78 10.68
CA ALA A 310 -8.92 0.93 11.79
C ALA A 310 -8.38 -0.43 12.27
N GLY A 311 -9.24 -1.46 12.32
CA GLY A 311 -8.83 -2.84 12.59
C GLY A 311 -7.95 -3.42 11.48
N TYR A 312 -8.24 -3.13 10.22
CA TYR A 312 -7.39 -3.54 9.09
C TYR A 312 -6.03 -2.82 9.12
N THR A 313 -5.99 -1.52 9.45
CA THR A 313 -4.72 -0.80 9.68
C THR A 313 -3.88 -1.52 10.74
N TYR A 314 -4.50 -1.91 11.86
CA TYR A 314 -3.81 -2.66 12.91
C TYR A 314 -3.25 -4.00 12.41
N LEU A 315 -4.07 -4.79 11.69
CA LEU A 315 -3.65 -6.10 11.15
C LEU A 315 -2.53 -5.99 10.12
N ILE A 316 -2.62 -5.04 9.18
CA ILE A 316 -1.60 -4.81 8.17
C ILE A 316 -0.28 -4.44 8.83
N LEU A 317 -0.26 -3.45 9.71
CA LEU A 317 0.96 -2.97 10.34
C LEU A 317 1.52 -3.95 11.39
N SER A 318 0.74 -4.90 11.90
CA SER A 318 1.20 -5.99 12.77
C SER A 318 2.12 -6.99 12.06
N GLN A 319 2.19 -6.97 10.74
CA GLN A 319 3.10 -7.83 9.96
C GLN A 319 4.53 -7.26 9.86
N VAL A 320 4.75 -6.03 10.32
CA VAL A 320 6.03 -5.32 10.26
C VAL A 320 6.74 -5.44 11.61
N ASP A 321 7.96 -5.97 11.59
CA ASP A 321 8.75 -6.18 12.79
C ASP A 321 9.15 -4.85 13.47
N ASP A 322 9.02 -4.77 14.80
CA ASP A 322 9.31 -3.59 15.66
C ASP A 322 8.54 -2.32 15.25
N PHE A 323 7.31 -2.50 14.80
CA PHE A 323 6.45 -1.42 14.34
C PHE A 323 5.28 -1.15 15.31
N GLU A 324 5.31 -1.75 16.50
CA GLU A 324 4.21 -1.77 17.45
C GLU A 324 3.74 -0.34 17.82
N GLU A 325 4.68 0.58 18.07
CA GLU A 325 4.31 1.97 18.42
C GLU A 325 3.63 2.66 17.24
N ILE A 326 4.22 2.61 16.05
CA ILE A 326 3.67 3.25 14.84
C ILE A 326 2.32 2.62 14.48
N ARG A 327 2.20 1.29 14.58
CA ARG A 327 0.95 0.55 14.38
C ARG A 327 -0.15 1.04 15.32
N ASP A 328 0.13 1.11 16.60
CA ASP A 328 -0.86 1.49 17.60
C ASP A 328 -1.26 2.96 17.42
N TRP A 329 -0.30 3.86 17.21
CA TRP A 329 -0.59 5.27 16.94
C TRP A 329 -1.43 5.45 15.65
N ALA A 330 -1.14 4.68 14.60
CA ALA A 330 -1.90 4.72 13.37
C ALA A 330 -3.30 4.13 13.51
N ALA A 331 -3.43 2.95 14.10
CA ALA A 331 -4.69 2.19 14.12
C ALA A 331 -5.70 2.66 15.18
N LEU A 332 -5.26 3.34 16.24
CA LEU A 332 -6.13 3.74 17.36
C LEU A 332 -6.67 5.17 17.26
N HIS A 333 -6.50 5.83 16.10
CA HIS A 333 -6.93 7.22 15.89
C HIS A 333 -8.45 7.45 16.01
N HIS A 334 -9.26 6.41 16.02
CA HIS A 334 -10.70 6.48 16.26
C HIS A 334 -11.13 6.01 17.65
N GLU A 335 -10.18 5.69 18.54
CA GLU A 335 -10.51 5.46 19.93
C GLU A 335 -10.94 6.75 20.63
N LYS A 336 -11.74 6.59 21.69
CA LYS A 336 -12.24 7.70 22.48
C LYS A 336 -11.94 7.45 23.95
N LEU A 337 -11.55 8.48 24.69
CA LEU A 337 -11.17 8.36 26.10
C LEU A 337 -12.26 7.72 26.99
N ASN A 338 -13.52 7.77 26.57
CA ASN A 338 -14.65 7.16 27.29
C ASN A 338 -14.97 5.71 26.89
N GLY A 339 -14.11 5.06 26.12
CA GLY A 339 -14.28 3.67 25.68
C GLY A 339 -15.36 3.44 24.61
N LYS A 340 -15.93 4.50 24.01
CA LYS A 340 -16.93 4.39 22.93
C LYS A 340 -16.33 4.55 21.52
N GLY A 341 -15.02 4.45 21.43
CA GLY A 341 -14.27 4.44 20.17
C GLY A 341 -14.21 3.06 19.53
N TYR A 342 -13.40 2.93 18.51
CA TYR A 342 -13.10 1.69 17.82
C TYR A 342 -11.63 1.72 17.32
N PRO A 343 -10.98 0.59 17.04
CA PRO A 343 -11.54 -0.76 16.86
C PRO A 343 -11.70 -1.57 18.14
N PHE A 344 -11.07 -1.20 19.26
CA PHE A 344 -11.00 -2.03 20.47
C PHE A 344 -11.82 -1.50 21.65
N GLY A 345 -12.31 -0.26 21.58
CA GLY A 345 -13.07 0.38 22.65
C GLY A 345 -12.21 0.72 23.88
N LYS A 346 -10.94 1.10 23.65
CA LYS A 346 -9.99 1.47 24.71
C LYS A 346 -10.42 2.74 25.45
N THR A 347 -10.15 2.76 26.76
CA THR A 347 -10.42 3.90 27.65
C THR A 347 -9.17 4.79 27.79
N ALA A 348 -9.35 5.94 28.47
CA ALA A 348 -8.26 6.88 28.71
C ALA A 348 -7.03 6.24 29.36
N ASP A 349 -7.20 5.31 30.29
CA ASP A 349 -6.10 4.67 31.01
C ASP A 349 -5.31 3.67 30.12
N GLU A 350 -5.88 3.27 28.99
CA GLU A 350 -5.30 2.31 28.04
C GLU A 350 -4.69 2.98 26.81
N LEU A 351 -4.90 4.29 26.64
CA LEU A 351 -4.38 5.07 25.50
C LEU A 351 -3.21 5.94 25.95
N ASN A 352 -2.08 5.81 25.25
CA ASN A 352 -0.92 6.68 25.48
C ASN A 352 -1.13 8.07 24.86
N GLU A 353 -0.20 9.01 25.12
CA GLU A 353 -0.28 10.39 24.63
C GLU A 353 -0.29 10.45 23.10
N GLN A 354 0.52 9.66 22.43
CA GLN A 354 0.67 9.66 20.96
C GLN A 354 -0.61 9.20 20.26
N GLU A 355 -1.27 8.16 20.78
CA GLU A 355 -2.56 7.66 20.27
C GLU A 355 -3.65 8.74 20.40
N ARG A 356 -3.66 9.47 21.53
CA ARG A 356 -4.59 10.59 21.75
C ARG A 356 -4.29 11.79 20.83
N ILE A 357 -3.00 12.06 20.57
CA ILE A 357 -2.57 13.09 19.60
C ILE A 357 -3.10 12.74 18.22
N MET A 358 -2.91 11.49 17.76
CA MET A 358 -3.38 11.04 16.47
C MET A 358 -4.89 11.23 16.30
N ALA A 359 -5.69 10.87 17.31
CA ALA A 359 -7.13 11.07 17.28
C ALA A 359 -7.53 12.57 17.14
N CYS A 360 -6.86 13.45 17.89
CA CYS A 360 -7.13 14.89 17.80
C CYS A 360 -6.69 15.50 16.46
N VAL A 361 -5.54 15.08 15.92
CA VAL A 361 -4.97 15.57 14.69
C VAL A 361 -5.80 15.12 13.49
N ASP A 362 -6.25 13.87 13.46
CA ASP A 362 -7.13 13.33 12.42
C ASP A 362 -8.45 14.12 12.36
N ILE A 363 -9.12 14.32 13.51
CA ILE A 363 -10.35 15.13 13.59
C ILE A 363 -10.09 16.55 13.10
N TYR A 364 -8.98 17.16 13.53
CA TYR A 364 -8.62 18.52 13.10
C TYR A 364 -8.43 18.59 11.59
N GLN A 365 -7.67 17.66 10.99
CA GLN A 365 -7.45 17.60 9.55
C GLN A 365 -8.77 17.40 8.80
N ALA A 366 -9.61 16.44 9.22
CA ALA A 366 -10.89 16.15 8.58
C ALA A 366 -11.87 17.34 8.59
N LEU A 367 -11.79 18.22 9.59
CA LEU A 367 -12.64 19.41 9.69
C LEU A 367 -12.10 20.60 8.92
N THR A 368 -10.78 20.78 8.82
CA THR A 368 -10.13 21.92 8.15
C THR A 368 -9.87 21.69 6.67
N GLU A 369 -9.87 20.43 6.22
CA GLU A 369 -9.61 20.07 4.82
C GLU A 369 -10.75 20.54 3.90
N GLU A 370 -10.35 21.16 2.77
CA GLU A 370 -11.29 21.46 1.69
C GLU A 370 -11.57 20.19 0.87
N ARG A 371 -12.86 19.88 0.69
CA ARG A 371 -13.32 18.76 -0.13
C ARG A 371 -14.16 19.28 -1.29
N PRO A 372 -14.28 18.56 -2.43
CA PRO A 372 -15.00 19.04 -3.60
C PRO A 372 -16.42 19.59 -3.33
N TYR A 373 -17.06 19.05 -2.28
CA TYR A 373 -18.44 19.41 -1.91
C TYR A 373 -18.57 20.14 -0.56
N LYS A 374 -17.44 20.40 0.13
CA LYS A 374 -17.46 21.00 1.47
C LYS A 374 -16.23 21.88 1.70
N LYS A 375 -16.45 23.17 1.89
CA LYS A 375 -15.40 24.08 2.32
C LYS A 375 -14.91 23.70 3.72
N GLY A 376 -13.59 23.68 3.91
CA GLY A 376 -12.97 23.44 5.23
C GLY A 376 -13.45 24.46 6.27
N MET A 377 -13.51 24.05 7.52
CA MET A 377 -13.84 24.94 8.62
C MET A 377 -12.63 25.81 8.99
N SER A 378 -12.90 26.98 9.54
CA SER A 378 -11.83 27.82 10.07
C SER A 378 -11.16 27.14 11.27
N HIS A 379 -9.89 27.47 11.51
CA HIS A 379 -9.11 27.01 12.65
C HIS A 379 -9.86 27.17 13.98
N GLU A 380 -10.37 28.38 14.25
CA GLU A 380 -11.11 28.70 15.48
C GLU A 380 -12.30 27.77 15.70
N LYS A 381 -13.15 27.64 14.67
CA LYS A 381 -14.34 26.78 14.75
C LYS A 381 -13.98 25.31 14.95
N THR A 382 -12.91 24.84 14.34
CA THR A 382 -12.43 23.47 14.51
C THR A 382 -11.92 23.24 15.94
N CYS A 383 -11.18 24.19 16.50
CA CYS A 383 -10.74 24.12 17.89
C CYS A 383 -11.93 24.13 18.88
N ASP A 384 -12.99 24.92 18.62
CA ASP A 384 -14.19 24.91 19.46
C ASP A 384 -14.90 23.56 19.45
N ILE A 385 -14.92 22.87 18.29
CA ILE A 385 -15.46 21.50 18.18
C ILE A 385 -14.61 20.51 18.99
N LEU A 386 -13.29 20.58 18.90
CA LEU A 386 -12.39 19.72 19.67
C LEU A 386 -12.57 19.94 21.17
N ASP A 387 -12.69 21.21 21.62
CA ASP A 387 -12.94 21.55 23.04
C ASP A 387 -14.29 20.98 23.51
N ASP A 388 -15.33 21.00 22.68
CA ASP A 388 -16.63 20.40 23.01
C ASP A 388 -16.57 18.86 23.05
N MET A 389 -15.76 18.25 22.19
CA MET A 389 -15.50 16.80 22.24
C MET A 389 -14.72 16.42 23.51
N ALA A 390 -13.76 17.25 23.91
CA ALA A 390 -12.99 17.04 25.14
C ALA A 390 -13.89 17.11 26.37
N LYS A 391 -14.81 18.08 26.46
CA LYS A 391 -15.81 18.18 27.55
C LYS A 391 -16.70 16.94 27.67
N LYS A 392 -16.92 16.24 26.55
CA LYS A 392 -17.69 14.98 26.48
C LYS A 392 -16.85 13.73 26.76
N GLY A 393 -15.55 13.88 27.02
CA GLY A 393 -14.62 12.80 27.28
C GLY A 393 -14.32 11.96 26.00
N PHE A 394 -14.40 12.57 24.81
CA PHE A 394 -14.08 11.88 23.57
C PHE A 394 -12.60 12.00 23.22
N VAL A 395 -12.03 13.18 23.38
CA VAL A 395 -10.63 13.50 23.07
C VAL A 395 -9.94 14.14 24.28
N ASP A 396 -8.62 14.25 24.22
CA ASP A 396 -7.81 14.81 25.30
C ASP A 396 -7.92 16.35 25.33
N ALA A 397 -8.23 16.90 26.49
CA ALA A 397 -8.46 18.33 26.67
C ALA A 397 -7.18 19.17 26.59
N GLU A 398 -6.05 18.62 27.05
CA GLU A 398 -4.76 19.33 27.00
C GLU A 398 -4.26 19.38 25.55
N ILE A 399 -4.39 18.28 24.83
CA ILE A 399 -4.03 18.20 23.41
C ILE A 399 -4.90 19.15 22.59
N SER A 400 -6.24 19.15 22.80
CA SER A 400 -7.16 20.08 22.15
C SER A 400 -6.74 21.53 22.36
N HIS A 401 -6.42 21.90 23.61
CA HIS A 401 -5.97 23.25 23.92
C HIS A 401 -4.65 23.62 23.24
N LYS A 402 -3.67 22.74 23.22
CA LYS A 402 -2.37 22.96 22.56
C LYS A 402 -2.49 23.08 21.03
N ILE A 403 -3.42 22.36 20.40
CA ILE A 403 -3.71 22.45 18.95
C ILE A 403 -4.10 23.89 18.58
N ARG A 404 -4.86 24.58 19.41
CA ARG A 404 -5.27 25.98 19.19
C ARG A 404 -4.08 26.93 18.99
N THR A 405 -2.94 26.62 19.59
CA THR A 405 -1.73 27.45 19.46
C THR A 405 -0.77 26.88 18.42
N CYS A 406 -0.71 25.57 18.30
CA CYS A 406 0.25 24.87 17.44
C CYS A 406 -0.04 25.05 15.93
N PHE A 407 -1.32 25.07 15.53
CA PHE A 407 -1.73 25.10 14.11
C PHE A 407 -2.20 26.48 13.64
N HIS A 408 -1.89 27.49 14.39
CA HIS A 408 -2.27 28.89 14.07
C HIS A 408 -1.44 29.45 12.92
#